data_b08fe464de30f5926c00bd305bef2fbd
#
_entry.id   b08fe464de30f5926c00bd305bef2fbd
#
_cell.length_a   1.000
_cell.length_b   1.000
_cell.length_c   1.000
_cell.angle_alpha   90.00
_cell.angle_beta   90.00
_cell.angle_gamma   90.00
#
_symmetry.space_group_name_H-M   'P 1'
#
loop_
_entity.id
_entity.type
_entity.pdbx_description
1 polymer ?
#
loop_
_entity_poly.entity_id
_entity_poly.type
_entity_poly.pdbx_seq_one_letter_code
_entity_poly.pdbx_strand_id
1 'polypeptide(L)'
;KMLKDAGMETTVADIYSDKGQEIRGRAKEVTKKRQSNFLMGRLGVVIDGTGKDFEKIQRQSASLKQLGYDTYMIFVNTSEEIAQERNQQRKRTLDRGEVTRMWTEVQKNIGAFQRFFGGKNFIILDNNGSNDDVLQMVFKRVRGLVKTPVKNYIAKQWIANELEKKRRN
;
A
#
# COMPACT_ATOMS: atom_id res chain seq x y z
N LYS A 1 0.17 -10.97 14.92
CA LYS A 1 0.25 -10.83 16.39
C LYS A 1 -1.03 -11.34 17.02
N MET A 2 -2.21 -10.73 16.81
CA MET A 2 -3.48 -11.11 17.45
C MET A 2 -3.85 -12.60 17.32
N LEU A 3 -3.56 -13.26 16.19
CA LEU A 3 -3.76 -14.71 16.03
C LEU A 3 -2.82 -15.51 16.94
N LYS A 4 -1.53 -15.13 16.99
CA LYS A 4 -0.56 -15.78 17.89
C LYS A 4 -0.90 -15.56 19.36
N ASP A 5 -1.34 -14.37 19.73
CA ASP A 5 -1.78 -14.04 21.10
C ASP A 5 -3.03 -14.88 21.50
N ALA A 6 -3.81 -15.36 20.53
CA ALA A 6 -4.94 -16.27 20.71
C ALA A 6 -4.56 -17.77 20.64
N GLY A 7 -3.25 -18.09 20.62
CA GLY A 7 -2.75 -19.47 20.59
C GLY A 7 -2.88 -20.16 19.22
N MET A 8 -3.01 -19.39 18.12
CA MET A 8 -3.14 -19.92 16.76
C MET A 8 -1.80 -19.86 16.02
N GLU A 9 -1.47 -20.92 15.29
CA GLU A 9 -0.20 -21.02 14.56
C GLU A 9 -0.14 -20.19 13.27
N THR A 10 -1.23 -19.58 12.87
CA THR A 10 -1.35 -18.78 11.64
C THR A 10 -1.25 -19.60 10.35
N THR A 11 -1.65 -20.86 10.40
CA THR A 11 -1.83 -21.73 9.22
C THR A 11 -2.99 -21.22 8.35
N VAL A 12 -3.12 -21.75 7.14
CA VAL A 12 -4.27 -21.44 6.28
C VAL A 12 -5.57 -21.83 6.97
N ALA A 13 -5.63 -23.02 7.59
CA ALA A 13 -6.79 -23.51 8.32
C ALA A 13 -7.15 -22.59 9.48
N ASP A 14 -6.19 -22.18 10.31
CA ASP A 14 -6.41 -21.23 11.42
C ASP A 14 -6.99 -19.89 10.94
N ILE A 15 -6.43 -19.35 9.85
CA ILE A 15 -6.84 -18.04 9.32
C ILE A 15 -8.27 -18.08 8.79
N TYR A 16 -8.68 -19.19 8.17
CA TYR A 16 -10.03 -19.34 7.60
C TYR A 16 -11.06 -19.97 8.54
N SER A 17 -10.65 -20.40 9.75
CA SER A 17 -11.59 -20.78 10.78
C SER A 17 -12.45 -19.61 11.24
N ASP A 18 -13.64 -19.87 11.82
CA ASP A 18 -14.53 -18.83 12.33
C ASP A 18 -13.83 -17.92 13.33
N LYS A 19 -13.09 -18.51 14.29
CA LYS A 19 -12.29 -17.78 15.27
C LYS A 19 -11.19 -16.94 14.59
N GLY A 20 -10.53 -17.48 13.58
CA GLY A 20 -9.52 -16.76 12.80
C GLY A 20 -10.12 -15.56 12.06
N GLN A 21 -11.29 -15.72 11.46
CA GLN A 21 -11.98 -14.62 10.77
C GLN A 21 -12.46 -13.54 11.74
N GLU A 22 -12.96 -13.90 12.91
CA GLU A 22 -13.32 -12.95 13.97
C GLU A 22 -12.11 -12.10 14.40
N ILE A 23 -10.98 -12.75 14.71
CA ILE A 23 -9.74 -12.07 15.10
C ILE A 23 -9.25 -11.14 13.97
N ARG A 24 -9.33 -11.57 12.72
CA ARG A 24 -8.98 -10.73 11.56
C ARG A 24 -9.91 -9.53 11.41
N GLY A 25 -11.19 -9.69 11.70
CA GLY A 25 -12.16 -8.60 11.75
C GLY A 25 -11.74 -7.54 12.76
N ARG A 26 -11.46 -7.94 14.01
CA ARG A 26 -10.94 -7.03 15.06
C ARG A 26 -9.63 -6.35 14.66
N ALA A 27 -8.69 -7.09 14.05
CA ALA A 27 -7.43 -6.53 13.57
C ALA A 27 -7.63 -5.45 12.49
N LYS A 28 -8.59 -5.65 11.58
CA LYS A 28 -8.96 -4.66 10.57
C LYS A 28 -9.50 -3.36 11.23
N GLU A 29 -10.35 -3.47 12.24
CA GLU A 29 -10.90 -2.31 12.95
C GLU A 29 -9.79 -1.51 13.68
N VAL A 30 -8.85 -2.19 14.34
CA VAL A 30 -7.68 -1.54 14.94
C VAL A 30 -6.85 -0.82 13.89
N THR A 31 -6.64 -1.45 12.73
CA THR A 31 -5.88 -0.83 11.63
C THR A 31 -6.59 0.41 11.08
N LYS A 32 -7.92 0.36 10.90
CA LYS A 32 -8.71 1.53 10.49
C LYS A 32 -8.61 2.69 11.47
N LYS A 33 -8.73 2.40 12.78
CA LYS A 33 -8.58 3.43 13.83
C LYS A 33 -7.20 4.08 13.81
N ARG A 34 -6.14 3.28 13.68
CA ARG A 34 -4.76 3.80 13.54
C ARG A 34 -4.60 4.67 12.30
N GLN A 35 -5.12 4.21 11.16
CA GLN A 35 -5.09 5.00 9.93
C GLN A 35 -5.81 6.33 10.10
N SER A 36 -6.99 6.34 10.71
CA SER A 36 -7.73 7.57 11.00
C SER A 36 -6.91 8.54 11.85
N ASN A 37 -6.25 8.06 12.91
CA ASN A 37 -5.39 8.90 13.76
C ASN A 37 -4.21 9.49 12.99
N PHE A 38 -3.56 8.72 12.12
CA PHE A 38 -2.47 9.21 11.28
C PHE A 38 -2.96 10.28 10.29
N LEU A 39 -4.15 10.08 9.71
CA LEU A 39 -4.74 11.05 8.79
C LEU A 39 -5.16 12.34 9.51
N MET A 40 -5.70 12.26 10.73
CA MET A 40 -5.97 13.45 11.57
C MET A 40 -4.69 14.21 11.91
N GLY A 41 -3.61 13.51 12.20
CA GLY A 41 -2.29 14.09 12.45
C GLY A 41 -1.55 14.56 11.19
N ARG A 42 -2.14 14.41 10.01
CA ARG A 42 -1.51 14.77 8.72
C ARG A 42 -0.17 14.06 8.47
N LEU A 43 0.00 12.87 9.04
CA LEU A 43 1.22 12.09 8.86
C LEU A 43 1.26 11.42 7.48
N GLY A 44 2.46 11.24 6.94
CA GLY A 44 2.65 10.45 5.72
C GLY A 44 2.22 9.00 5.94
N VAL A 45 1.55 8.41 4.95
CA VAL A 45 1.07 7.03 5.02
C VAL A 45 1.54 6.23 3.82
N VAL A 46 1.92 4.99 4.07
CA VAL A 46 2.16 3.97 3.05
C VAL A 46 1.04 2.95 3.16
N ILE A 47 0.36 2.70 2.04
CA ILE A 47 -0.75 1.75 1.99
C ILE A 47 -0.30 0.59 1.12
N ASP A 48 -0.08 -0.56 1.75
CA ASP A 48 0.28 -1.79 1.05
C ASP A 48 -0.96 -2.48 0.49
N GLY A 49 -0.87 -2.95 -0.74
CA GLY A 49 -1.94 -3.65 -1.43
C GLY A 49 -1.46 -4.41 -2.67
N THR A 50 -2.27 -5.35 -3.12
CA THR A 50 -1.93 -6.22 -4.26
C THR A 50 -2.07 -5.56 -5.63
N GLY A 51 -2.75 -4.41 -5.73
CA GLY A 51 -3.01 -3.75 -7.02
C GLY A 51 -4.09 -4.40 -7.89
N LYS A 52 -4.81 -5.43 -7.41
CA LYS A 52 -5.83 -6.13 -8.21
C LYS A 52 -7.16 -5.37 -8.34
N ASP A 53 -7.47 -4.47 -7.43
CA ASP A 53 -8.73 -3.72 -7.39
C ASP A 53 -8.44 -2.24 -7.67
N PHE A 54 -8.50 -1.87 -8.96
CA PHE A 54 -8.25 -0.52 -9.42
C PHE A 54 -9.22 0.49 -8.82
N GLU A 55 -10.52 0.20 -8.82
CA GLU A 55 -11.55 1.14 -8.34
C GLU A 55 -11.40 1.45 -6.85
N LYS A 56 -11.06 0.46 -6.04
CA LYS A 56 -10.79 0.64 -4.61
C LYS A 56 -9.63 1.59 -4.39
N ILE A 57 -8.52 1.39 -5.12
CA ILE A 57 -7.32 2.24 -5.02
C ILE A 57 -7.62 3.65 -5.52
N GLN A 58 -8.40 3.78 -6.60
CA GLN A 58 -8.84 5.07 -7.12
C GLN A 58 -9.67 5.84 -6.10
N ARG A 59 -10.69 5.21 -5.50
CA ARG A 59 -11.52 5.83 -4.44
C ARG A 59 -10.69 6.23 -3.23
N GLN A 60 -9.77 5.37 -2.79
CA GLN A 60 -8.88 5.65 -1.68
C GLN A 60 -7.96 6.84 -1.96
N SER A 61 -7.35 6.90 -3.13
CA SER A 61 -6.53 8.04 -3.57
C SER A 61 -7.35 9.33 -3.64
N ALA A 62 -8.57 9.29 -4.20
CA ALA A 62 -9.46 10.45 -4.27
C ALA A 62 -9.80 10.99 -2.87
N SER A 63 -10.17 10.11 -1.93
CA SER A 63 -10.45 10.50 -0.54
C SER A 63 -9.23 11.13 0.14
N LEU A 64 -8.04 10.59 -0.08
CA LEU A 64 -6.80 11.17 0.47
C LEU A 64 -6.51 12.57 -0.13
N LYS A 65 -6.73 12.74 -1.44
CA LYS A 65 -6.56 14.06 -2.09
C LYS A 65 -7.54 15.10 -1.53
N GLN A 66 -8.77 14.72 -1.19
CA GLN A 66 -9.74 15.59 -0.52
C GLN A 66 -9.31 16.00 0.88
N LEU A 67 -8.53 15.16 1.57
CA LEU A 67 -7.91 15.48 2.86
C LEU A 67 -6.64 16.34 2.73
N GLY A 68 -6.17 16.61 1.53
CA GLY A 68 -4.98 17.42 1.27
C GLY A 68 -3.72 16.63 0.92
N TYR A 69 -3.78 15.30 0.79
CA TYR A 69 -2.60 14.52 0.43
C TYR A 69 -2.28 14.61 -1.06
N ASP A 70 -1.01 14.66 -1.39
CA ASP A 70 -0.51 14.25 -2.70
C ASP A 70 -0.35 12.73 -2.68
N THR A 71 -0.85 12.04 -3.71
CA THR A 71 -0.84 10.58 -3.78
C THR A 71 0.07 10.08 -4.89
N TYR A 72 0.83 9.06 -4.59
CA TYR A 72 1.77 8.41 -5.49
C TYR A 72 1.54 6.91 -5.47
N MET A 73 1.84 6.24 -6.57
CA MET A 73 1.82 4.79 -6.64
C MET A 73 3.19 4.26 -7.00
N ILE A 74 3.69 3.34 -6.20
CA ILE A 74 4.86 2.53 -6.51
C ILE A 74 4.35 1.13 -6.81
N PHE A 75 4.43 0.75 -8.07
CA PHE A 75 4.02 -0.54 -8.56
C PHE A 75 5.25 -1.45 -8.65
N VAL A 76 5.32 -2.42 -7.75
CA VAL A 76 6.40 -3.40 -7.74
C VAL A 76 6.01 -4.56 -8.64
N ASN A 77 6.59 -4.59 -9.83
CA ASN A 77 6.31 -5.59 -10.85
C ASN A 77 7.26 -6.77 -10.75
N THR A 78 6.76 -7.96 -11.06
CA THR A 78 7.55 -9.18 -11.19
C THR A 78 6.98 -10.04 -12.31
N SER A 79 7.79 -10.88 -12.94
CA SER A 79 7.29 -11.87 -13.89
C SER A 79 6.45 -12.93 -13.20
N GLU A 80 5.64 -13.64 -13.98
CA GLU A 80 4.82 -14.73 -13.44
C GLU A 80 5.69 -15.86 -12.88
N GLU A 81 6.78 -16.18 -13.57
CA GLU A 81 7.73 -17.24 -13.17
C GLU A 81 8.31 -16.93 -11.78
N ILE A 82 8.81 -15.71 -11.57
CA ILE A 82 9.35 -15.28 -10.29
C ILE A 82 8.26 -15.22 -9.20
N ALA A 83 7.04 -14.84 -9.55
CA ALA A 83 5.92 -14.86 -8.61
C ALA A 83 5.59 -16.28 -8.15
N GLN A 84 5.62 -17.25 -9.07
CA GLN A 84 5.42 -18.68 -8.80
C GLN A 84 6.55 -19.25 -7.93
N GLU A 85 7.81 -18.97 -8.28
CA GLU A 85 8.97 -19.38 -7.51
C GLU A 85 8.90 -18.87 -6.06
N ARG A 86 8.67 -17.57 -5.89
CA ARG A 86 8.54 -16.95 -4.56
C ARG A 86 7.34 -17.48 -3.77
N ASN A 87 6.25 -17.85 -4.45
CA ASN A 87 5.12 -18.51 -3.79
C ASN A 87 5.51 -19.85 -3.20
N GLN A 88 6.31 -20.65 -3.91
CA GLN A 88 6.79 -21.95 -3.43
C GLN A 88 7.72 -21.84 -2.22
N GLN A 89 8.49 -20.76 -2.10
CA GLN A 89 9.40 -20.51 -0.98
C GLN A 89 8.68 -20.04 0.30
N ARG A 90 7.38 -19.72 0.23
CA ARG A 90 6.62 -19.25 1.38
C ARG A 90 6.16 -20.41 2.25
N LYS A 91 6.12 -20.21 3.57
CA LYS A 91 5.48 -21.15 4.50
C LYS A 91 4.01 -21.43 4.18
N ARG A 92 3.34 -20.49 3.52
CA ARG A 92 1.96 -20.58 3.07
C ARG A 92 1.93 -20.36 1.58
N THR A 93 1.84 -21.43 0.84
CA THR A 93 1.75 -21.44 -0.62
C THR A 93 0.28 -21.35 -1.07
N LEU A 94 0.08 -20.76 -2.23
CA LEU A 94 -1.17 -20.79 -2.99
C LEU A 94 -1.04 -21.81 -4.13
N ASP A 95 -2.16 -22.29 -4.64
CA ASP A 95 -2.19 -23.06 -5.86
C ASP A 95 -1.62 -22.26 -7.04
N ARG A 96 -0.96 -22.95 -7.97
CA ARG A 96 -0.30 -22.30 -9.11
C ARG A 96 -1.28 -21.52 -9.98
N GLY A 97 -2.46 -22.09 -10.24
CA GLY A 97 -3.52 -21.44 -11.03
C GLY A 97 -4.03 -20.18 -10.35
N GLU A 98 -4.14 -20.18 -9.03
CA GLU A 98 -4.55 -19.00 -8.26
C GLU A 98 -3.49 -17.86 -8.35
N VAL A 99 -2.21 -18.19 -8.28
CA VAL A 99 -1.12 -17.22 -8.46
C VAL A 99 -1.17 -16.61 -9.87
N THR A 100 -1.29 -17.44 -10.92
CA THR A 100 -1.43 -16.98 -12.29
C THR A 100 -2.63 -16.05 -12.46
N ARG A 101 -3.80 -16.45 -11.92
CA ARG A 101 -5.02 -15.63 -11.99
C ARG A 101 -4.81 -14.28 -11.33
N MET A 102 -4.27 -14.25 -10.09
CA MET A 102 -4.00 -13.02 -9.36
C MET A 102 -2.97 -12.13 -10.07
N TRP A 103 -1.93 -12.71 -10.60
CA TRP A 103 -0.90 -12.00 -11.37
C TRP A 103 -1.51 -11.34 -12.62
N THR A 104 -2.31 -12.08 -13.37
CA THR A 104 -2.98 -11.57 -14.58
C THR A 104 -3.94 -10.41 -14.25
N GLU A 105 -4.71 -10.51 -13.15
CA GLU A 105 -5.60 -9.43 -12.70
C GLU A 105 -4.81 -8.14 -12.38
N VAL A 106 -3.66 -8.28 -11.74
CA VAL A 106 -2.79 -7.14 -11.41
C VAL A 106 -2.20 -6.51 -12.66
N GLN A 107 -1.71 -7.33 -13.62
CA GLN A 107 -1.11 -6.82 -14.87
C GLN A 107 -2.13 -6.03 -15.72
N LYS A 108 -3.39 -6.45 -15.77
CA LYS A 108 -4.45 -5.73 -16.48
C LYS A 108 -4.66 -4.30 -15.98
N ASN A 109 -4.35 -4.04 -14.73
CA ASN A 109 -4.58 -2.74 -14.10
C ASN A 109 -3.44 -1.73 -14.32
N ILE A 110 -2.26 -2.14 -14.78
CA ILE A 110 -1.08 -1.26 -14.92
C ILE A 110 -1.40 -0.01 -15.74
N GLY A 111 -2.01 -0.20 -16.92
CA GLY A 111 -2.37 0.92 -17.81
C GLY A 111 -3.41 1.87 -17.18
N ALA A 112 -4.35 1.34 -16.40
CA ALA A 112 -5.32 2.15 -15.67
C ALA A 112 -4.66 2.96 -14.55
N PHE A 113 -3.77 2.36 -13.79
CA PHE A 113 -2.99 3.07 -12.77
C PHE A 113 -2.10 4.16 -13.38
N GLN A 114 -1.43 3.87 -14.49
CA GLN A 114 -0.58 4.84 -15.18
C GLN A 114 -1.39 6.07 -15.63
N ARG A 115 -2.58 5.88 -16.19
CA ARG A 115 -3.47 6.98 -16.58
C ARG A 115 -3.98 7.76 -15.38
N PHE A 116 -4.35 7.07 -14.29
CA PHE A 116 -4.96 7.71 -13.11
C PHE A 116 -3.94 8.53 -12.29
N PHE A 117 -2.76 7.98 -12.00
CA PHE A 117 -1.74 8.67 -11.21
C PHE A 117 -0.92 9.65 -12.04
N GLY A 118 -0.76 9.40 -13.35
CA GLY A 118 0.07 10.18 -14.25
C GLY A 118 1.57 9.88 -14.13
N GLY A 119 2.32 10.21 -15.17
CA GLY A 119 3.70 9.72 -15.35
C GLY A 119 4.70 10.00 -14.23
N LYS A 120 4.56 11.11 -13.51
CA LYS A 120 5.47 11.47 -12.40
C LYS A 120 5.06 10.86 -11.05
N ASN A 121 3.78 10.49 -10.91
CA ASN A 121 3.22 9.96 -9.66
C ASN A 121 2.99 8.45 -9.70
N PHE A 122 3.27 7.81 -10.85
CA PHE A 122 3.23 6.37 -11.05
C PHE A 122 4.63 5.87 -11.35
N ILE A 123 5.17 5.04 -10.48
CA ILE A 123 6.52 4.50 -10.58
C ILE A 123 6.40 2.99 -10.69
N ILE A 124 6.92 2.41 -11.78
CA ILE A 124 7.05 0.95 -11.92
C ILE A 124 8.48 0.58 -11.51
N LEU A 125 8.59 -0.42 -10.64
CA LEU A 125 9.85 -1.01 -10.22
C LEU A 125 9.89 -2.46 -10.65
N ASP A 126 10.96 -2.83 -11.30
CA ASP A 126 11.25 -4.23 -11.62
C ASP A 126 11.78 -4.95 -10.38
N ASN A 127 11.10 -6.02 -9.98
CA ASN A 127 11.45 -6.85 -8.83
C ASN A 127 11.84 -8.29 -9.25
N ASN A 128 12.40 -8.44 -10.45
CA ASN A 128 12.91 -9.72 -10.93
C ASN A 128 14.37 -9.98 -10.53
N GLY A 129 15.10 -8.92 -10.17
CA GLY A 129 16.51 -8.99 -9.77
C GLY A 129 16.73 -9.29 -8.29
N SER A 130 17.94 -8.97 -7.81
CA SER A 130 18.29 -9.11 -6.40
C SER A 130 17.46 -8.17 -5.51
N ASN A 131 17.16 -8.60 -4.28
CA ASN A 131 16.40 -7.77 -3.34
C ASN A 131 17.12 -6.45 -3.00
N ASP A 132 18.45 -6.45 -2.97
CA ASP A 132 19.25 -5.27 -2.59
C ASP A 132 19.16 -4.16 -3.64
N ASP A 133 19.22 -4.50 -4.93
CA ASP A 133 19.11 -3.54 -6.03
C ASP A 133 17.71 -2.91 -6.03
N VAL A 134 16.68 -3.72 -5.81
CA VAL A 134 15.28 -3.26 -5.73
C VAL A 134 15.11 -2.33 -4.54
N LEU A 135 15.64 -2.67 -3.37
CA LEU A 135 15.58 -1.84 -2.17
C LEU A 135 16.24 -0.48 -2.36
N GLN A 136 17.43 -0.44 -3.00
CA GLN A 136 18.11 0.83 -3.29
C GLN A 136 17.31 1.71 -4.27
N MET A 137 16.72 1.11 -5.32
CA MET A 137 15.85 1.83 -6.24
C MET A 137 14.61 2.40 -5.54
N VAL A 138 13.92 1.58 -4.74
CA VAL A 138 12.76 2.01 -3.94
C VAL A 138 13.15 3.16 -3.03
N PHE A 139 14.24 3.02 -2.26
CA PHE A 139 14.71 4.05 -1.35
C PHE A 139 14.99 5.38 -2.06
N LYS A 140 15.71 5.34 -3.19
CA LYS A 140 15.99 6.54 -4.00
C LYS A 140 14.71 7.23 -4.48
N ARG A 141 13.73 6.46 -4.96
CA ARG A 141 12.45 6.99 -5.44
C ARG A 141 11.61 7.58 -4.31
N VAL A 142 11.44 6.84 -3.21
CA VAL A 142 10.69 7.31 -2.03
C VAL A 142 11.33 8.58 -1.44
N ARG A 143 12.66 8.61 -1.30
CA ARG A 143 13.39 9.80 -0.84
C ARG A 143 13.13 11.02 -1.72
N GLY A 144 13.04 10.82 -3.05
CA GLY A 144 12.67 11.88 -4.00
C GLY A 144 11.25 12.39 -3.77
N LEU A 145 10.29 11.48 -3.56
CA LEU A 145 8.89 11.84 -3.30
C LEU A 145 8.74 12.61 -1.98
N VAL A 146 9.38 12.15 -0.90
CA VAL A 146 9.32 12.80 0.43
C VAL A 146 9.92 14.21 0.40
N LYS A 147 10.91 14.46 -0.45
CA LYS A 147 11.51 15.80 -0.62
C LYS A 147 10.71 16.72 -1.57
N THR A 148 9.73 16.19 -2.27
CA THR A 148 8.91 16.98 -3.18
C THR A 148 7.99 17.91 -2.39
N PRO A 149 7.99 19.22 -2.66
CA PRO A 149 7.07 20.15 -2.00
C PRO A 149 5.61 19.76 -2.22
N VAL A 150 4.80 19.95 -1.19
CA VAL A 150 3.36 19.66 -1.25
C VAL A 150 2.69 20.49 -2.35
N LYS A 151 1.91 19.83 -3.20
CA LYS A 151 1.21 20.45 -4.32
C LYS A 151 -0.27 20.70 -4.05
N ASN A 152 -0.88 19.84 -3.23
CA ASN A 152 -2.29 19.91 -2.90
C ASN A 152 -2.63 21.23 -2.20
N TYR A 153 -3.61 21.95 -2.72
CA TYR A 153 -4.02 23.27 -2.22
C TYR A 153 -4.51 23.24 -0.77
N ILE A 154 -5.29 22.22 -0.40
CA ILE A 154 -5.82 22.05 0.96
C ILE A 154 -4.68 21.90 1.97
N ALA A 155 -3.65 21.11 1.62
CA ALA A 155 -2.50 20.97 2.50
C ALA A 155 -1.68 22.27 2.60
N LYS A 156 -1.53 23.02 1.51
CA LYS A 156 -0.83 24.33 1.55
C LYS A 156 -1.55 25.30 2.46
N GLN A 157 -2.87 25.39 2.40
CA GLN A 157 -3.65 26.24 3.31
C GLN A 157 -3.51 25.78 4.76
N TRP A 158 -3.62 24.47 5.02
CA TRP A 158 -3.45 23.95 6.36
C TRP A 158 -2.07 24.27 6.93
N ILE A 159 -0.99 24.07 6.17
CA ILE A 159 0.39 24.42 6.58
C ILE A 159 0.51 25.90 6.88
N ALA A 160 -0.03 26.78 6.05
CA ALA A 160 0.00 28.22 6.27
C ALA A 160 -0.68 28.62 7.57
N ASN A 161 -1.87 28.07 7.84
CA ASN A 161 -2.62 28.31 9.06
C ASN A 161 -1.87 27.83 10.32
N GLU A 162 -1.24 26.65 10.26
CA GLU A 162 -0.47 26.12 11.39
C GLU A 162 0.80 26.94 11.66
N LEU A 163 1.47 27.43 10.63
CA LEU A 163 2.62 28.33 10.80
C LEU A 163 2.21 29.68 11.39
N GLU A 164 1.05 30.20 11.01
CA GLU A 164 0.53 31.45 11.59
C GLU A 164 0.21 31.29 13.09
N LYS A 165 -0.45 30.20 13.49
CA LYS A 165 -0.70 29.87 14.91
C LYS A 165 0.59 29.81 15.71
N LYS A 166 1.64 29.17 15.18
CA LYS A 166 2.95 29.09 15.85
C LYS A 166 3.67 30.42 16.03
N ARG A 167 3.39 31.40 15.18
CA ARG A 167 3.99 32.74 15.29
C ARG A 167 3.28 33.61 16.34
N ARG A 168 2.03 33.28 16.68
CA ARG A 168 1.22 34.01 17.66
C ARG A 168 1.42 33.51 19.10
N ASN A 169 2.00 32.31 19.25
CA ASN A 169 2.38 31.69 20.52
C ASN A 169 3.88 31.86 20.77
#